data_c4d796444136ef60c75ff2d2307035d1
#
_entry.id   c4d796444136ef60c75ff2d2307035d1
#
_cell.length_a   1.000
_cell.length_b   1.000
_cell.length_c   1.000
_cell.angle_alpha   90.00
_cell.angle_beta   90.00
_cell.angle_gamma   90.00
#
_symmetry.space_group_name_H-M   'P 1'
#
loop_
_entity.id
_entity.type
_entity.pdbx_description
1 polymer ?
#
loop_
_entity_poly.entity_id
_entity_poly.type
_entity_poly.pdbx_seq_one_letter_code
_entity_poly.pdbx_strand_id
1 'polypeptide(L)'
;VKYDSPVWAGFSGNVQFTPRDNGTEVRGSGLVRNDAGVATGGTIDGATGVTTGRYDAASDTSRYYAGLNYENAGFFARYGFGYKKSAYITNSGESKSGQAHKVEGGYDANNLFVGLGYQYTNGWDSYDSYVAKLSNDGDYSAAADDSVGLKAHEVATTVAYRFGNVVPRFSYAHGFKGKGDGLTDSERKITKYDQVVLGADYDFSKRTTALVSAG
;
A
#
# COMPACT_ATOMS: atom_id res chain seq x y z
N VAL A 1 7.46 0.82 17.68
CA VAL A 1 6.66 1.02 18.90
C VAL A 1 5.20 1.15 18.51
N LYS A 2 4.32 0.44 19.22
CA LYS A 2 2.86 0.48 18.98
C LYS A 2 2.15 0.70 20.31
N TYR A 3 1.09 1.50 20.28
CA TYR A 3 0.14 1.67 21.38
C TYR A 3 -1.28 1.49 20.85
N ASP A 4 -2.08 0.68 21.55
CA ASP A 4 -3.51 0.50 21.30
C ASP A 4 -4.27 1.05 22.51
N SER A 5 -5.28 1.90 22.26
CA SER A 5 -6.12 2.46 23.32
C SER A 5 -7.13 1.42 23.83
N PRO A 6 -7.62 1.54 25.06
CA PRO A 6 -8.86 0.87 25.47
C PRO A 6 -10.05 1.29 24.62
N VAL A 7 -11.07 0.45 24.60
CA VAL A 7 -12.37 0.79 23.98
C VAL A 7 -13.17 1.67 24.94
N TRP A 8 -13.64 2.82 24.45
CA TRP A 8 -14.51 3.73 25.20
C TRP A 8 -15.71 4.12 24.33
N ALA A 9 -16.93 3.81 24.80
CA ALA A 9 -18.19 4.10 24.08
C ALA A 9 -18.19 3.66 22.60
N GLY A 10 -17.57 2.50 22.30
CA GLY A 10 -17.44 1.97 20.94
C GLY A 10 -16.22 2.51 20.17
N PHE A 11 -15.50 3.50 20.69
CA PHE A 11 -14.30 4.05 20.06
C PHE A 11 -13.03 3.38 20.58
N SER A 12 -12.09 3.12 19.68
CA SER A 12 -10.71 2.74 20.02
C SER A 12 -9.75 3.35 18.99
N GLY A 13 -8.50 3.48 19.38
CA GLY A 13 -7.48 4.03 18.48
C GLY A 13 -6.14 3.33 18.65
N ASN A 14 -5.27 3.50 17.69
CA ASN A 14 -3.90 3.02 17.77
C ASN A 14 -2.94 4.03 17.14
N VAL A 15 -1.72 4.01 17.63
CA VAL A 15 -0.61 4.73 17.02
C VAL A 15 0.61 3.82 16.94
N GLN A 16 1.33 3.90 15.85
CA GLN A 16 2.55 3.13 15.64
C GLN A 16 3.65 4.02 15.07
N PHE A 17 4.84 3.84 15.59
CA PHE A 17 6.05 4.46 15.10
C PHE A 17 7.09 3.39 14.80
N THR A 18 7.66 3.41 13.62
CA THR A 18 8.77 2.57 13.20
C THR A 18 9.95 3.48 12.88
N PRO A 19 10.98 3.54 13.77
CA PRO A 19 12.16 4.32 13.49
C PRO A 19 13.00 3.60 12.44
N ARG A 20 13.55 4.35 11.50
CA ARG A 20 14.50 3.90 10.47
C ARG A 20 14.22 2.50 9.95
N ASP A 21 13.23 2.40 9.09
CA ASP A 21 13.07 1.19 8.29
C ASP A 21 14.06 1.24 7.11
N ASN A 22 15.31 0.88 7.39
CA ASN A 22 16.36 0.80 6.37
C ASN A 22 16.17 -0.41 5.43
N GLY A 23 15.11 -1.16 5.63
CA GLY A 23 14.76 -2.30 4.82
C GLY A 23 14.18 -1.87 3.49
N THR A 24 15.01 -1.75 2.50
CA THR A 24 14.74 -2.09 1.10
C THR A 24 14.02 -1.10 0.20
N GLU A 25 13.44 0.01 0.64
CA GLU A 25 12.57 0.78 -0.26
C GLU A 25 13.10 2.16 -0.70
N VAL A 26 14.24 2.62 -0.26
CA VAL A 26 14.94 3.71 -0.93
C VAL A 26 15.80 3.09 -2.04
N ARG A 27 15.16 2.53 -3.02
CA ARG A 27 15.80 2.21 -4.29
C ARG A 27 15.86 3.48 -5.13
N GLY A 28 16.78 4.37 -4.76
CA GLY A 28 17.34 5.23 -5.77
C GLY A 28 17.98 4.31 -6.81
N SER A 29 17.68 4.49 -8.07
CA SER A 29 18.31 3.80 -9.18
C SER A 29 19.83 3.83 -8.98
N GLY A 30 20.46 2.66 -8.81
CA GLY A 30 21.90 2.52 -8.81
C GLY A 30 22.57 2.44 -7.45
N LEU A 31 22.29 1.39 -6.66
CA LEU A 31 23.31 0.88 -5.76
C LEU A 31 24.45 0.30 -6.59
N VAL A 32 25.46 1.11 -6.85
CA VAL A 32 26.69 0.65 -7.46
C VAL A 32 27.51 -0.05 -6.38
N ARG A 33 27.88 -1.30 -6.63
CA ARG A 33 28.83 -2.03 -5.80
C ARG A 33 30.22 -1.87 -6.38
N ASN A 34 31.21 -1.56 -5.54
CA ASN A 34 32.61 -1.65 -5.93
C ASN A 34 33.03 -3.12 -6.09
N ASP A 35 34.21 -3.37 -6.64
CA ASP A 35 34.78 -4.71 -6.84
C ASP A 35 34.89 -5.54 -5.55
N ALA A 36 34.83 -4.92 -4.38
CA ALA A 36 34.79 -5.56 -3.08
C ALA A 36 33.37 -5.88 -2.60
N GLY A 37 32.32 -5.64 -3.43
CA GLY A 37 30.92 -5.92 -3.11
C GLY A 37 30.29 -4.93 -2.10
N VAL A 38 30.99 -3.88 -1.72
CA VAL A 38 30.49 -2.86 -0.81
C VAL A 38 29.60 -1.89 -1.60
N ALA A 39 28.37 -1.66 -1.11
CA ALA A 39 27.47 -0.69 -1.69
C ALA A 39 28.07 0.73 -1.53
N THR A 40 28.50 1.30 -2.62
CA THR A 40 28.94 2.70 -2.72
C THR A 40 27.86 3.44 -3.49
N GLY A 41 27.14 4.34 -2.81
CA GLY A 41 26.20 5.20 -3.51
C GLY A 41 26.94 6.19 -4.41
N GLY A 42 26.50 6.26 -5.68
CA GLY A 42 27.03 7.22 -6.64
C GLY A 42 26.78 6.82 -8.08
N THR A 43 26.92 7.75 -8.99
CA THR A 43 26.88 7.51 -10.44
C THR A 43 28.20 6.90 -10.88
N ILE A 44 28.18 5.80 -11.64
CA ILE A 44 29.38 5.31 -12.31
C ILE A 44 29.63 6.21 -13.53
N ASP A 45 30.80 6.78 -13.63
CA ASP A 45 31.31 7.30 -14.90
C ASP A 45 31.62 6.10 -15.81
N GLY A 46 30.83 5.94 -16.86
CA GLY A 46 30.98 4.84 -17.82
C GLY A 46 32.31 4.81 -18.57
N ALA A 47 33.10 5.87 -18.52
CA ALA A 47 34.40 5.96 -19.18
C ALA A 47 35.56 5.50 -18.26
N THR A 48 35.44 5.67 -16.97
CA THR A 48 36.54 5.43 -16.01
C THR A 48 36.21 4.34 -14.96
N GLY A 49 34.98 3.87 -14.88
CA GLY A 49 34.52 2.92 -13.84
C GLY A 49 34.59 3.47 -12.41
N VAL A 50 34.86 4.78 -12.27
CA VAL A 50 34.98 5.42 -10.96
C VAL A 50 33.63 5.91 -10.48
N THR A 51 33.29 5.54 -9.28
CA THR A 51 32.07 6.01 -8.60
C THR A 51 32.26 7.44 -8.14
N THR A 52 31.59 8.39 -8.77
CA THR A 52 31.58 9.80 -8.33
C THR A 52 30.21 10.11 -7.72
N GLY A 53 30.23 10.43 -6.44
CA GLY A 53 29.03 10.85 -5.69
C GLY A 53 28.83 10.03 -4.44
N ARG A 54 28.50 10.70 -3.38
CA ARG A 54 28.16 10.11 -2.09
C ARG A 54 26.64 10.02 -2.01
N TYR A 55 26.12 8.83 -2.00
CA TYR A 55 24.75 8.63 -1.54
C TYR A 55 24.74 8.88 -0.03
N ASP A 56 24.11 9.95 0.40
CA ASP A 56 23.72 10.03 1.80
C ASP A 56 22.62 9.01 2.06
N ALA A 57 23.03 7.80 2.37
CA ALA A 57 22.15 6.70 2.80
C ALA A 57 21.48 7.00 4.17
N ALA A 58 21.52 8.22 4.62
CA ALA A 58 21.01 8.69 5.91
C ALA A 58 19.66 9.40 5.77
N SER A 59 18.90 9.16 4.71
CA SER A 59 17.52 9.65 4.70
C SER A 59 16.73 8.97 5.81
N ASP A 60 16.07 9.78 6.62
CA ASP A 60 15.19 9.30 7.68
C ASP A 60 13.99 8.58 7.08
N THR A 61 13.96 7.25 7.14
CA THR A 61 12.89 6.40 6.62
C THR A 61 11.83 6.06 7.66
N SER A 62 11.72 6.86 8.70
CA SER A 62 10.73 6.66 9.77
C SER A 62 9.30 6.62 9.24
N ARG A 63 8.50 5.72 9.80
CA ARG A 63 7.09 5.54 9.45
C ARG A 63 6.19 5.78 10.66
N TYR A 64 5.09 6.45 10.43
CA TYR A 64 4.08 6.77 11.42
C TYR A 64 2.74 6.25 10.95
N TYR A 65 1.99 5.62 11.85
CA TYR A 65 0.63 5.16 11.59
C TYR A 65 -0.27 5.58 12.73
N ALA A 66 -1.50 5.95 12.39
CA ALA A 66 -2.56 6.20 13.34
C ALA A 66 -3.86 5.59 12.84
N GLY A 67 -4.65 5.04 13.75
CA GLY A 67 -5.95 4.46 13.44
C GLY A 67 -6.99 4.88 14.48
N LEU A 68 -8.22 5.09 14.00
CA LEU A 68 -9.40 5.31 14.80
C LEU A 68 -10.46 4.32 14.36
N ASN A 69 -11.08 3.61 15.32
CA ASN A 69 -12.13 2.65 15.07
C ASN A 69 -13.35 3.02 15.91
N TYR A 70 -14.53 2.80 15.33
CA TYR A 70 -15.80 2.87 16.00
C TYR A 70 -16.62 1.64 15.67
N GLU A 71 -17.19 1.00 16.68
CA GLU A 71 -18.06 -0.16 16.52
C GLU A 71 -19.23 -0.03 17.48
N ASN A 72 -20.45 -0.10 16.96
CA ASN A 72 -21.67 -0.09 17.76
C ASN A 72 -22.84 -0.72 17.00
N ALA A 73 -23.60 -1.59 17.68
CA ALA A 73 -24.83 -2.20 17.15
C ALA A 73 -24.68 -2.85 15.75
N GLY A 74 -23.52 -3.45 15.46
CA GLY A 74 -23.19 -4.05 14.17
C GLY A 74 -22.68 -3.06 13.12
N PHE A 75 -22.74 -1.76 13.36
CA PHE A 75 -22.10 -0.79 12.50
C PHE A 75 -20.64 -0.61 12.90
N PHE A 76 -19.78 -0.46 11.91
CA PHE A 76 -18.38 -0.10 12.13
C PHE A 76 -17.96 1.03 11.21
N ALA A 77 -17.03 1.84 11.70
CA ALA A 77 -16.32 2.84 10.92
C ALA A 77 -14.85 2.87 11.35
N ARG A 78 -13.93 2.90 10.39
CA ARG A 78 -12.49 2.89 10.64
C ARG A 78 -11.81 3.94 9.80
N TYR A 79 -10.86 4.62 10.39
CA TYR A 79 -9.97 5.54 9.69
C TYR A 79 -8.53 5.15 9.99
N GLY A 80 -7.72 5.03 8.95
CA GLY A 80 -6.29 4.78 9.03
C GLY A 80 -5.51 5.89 8.34
N PHE A 81 -4.46 6.35 9.00
CA PHE A 81 -3.49 7.29 8.48
C PHE A 81 -2.09 6.69 8.51
N GLY A 82 -1.34 6.84 7.43
CA GLY A 82 0.06 6.47 7.34
C GLY A 82 0.89 7.62 6.80
N TYR A 83 2.08 7.79 7.33
CA TYR A 83 3.08 8.75 6.87
C TYR A 83 4.45 8.08 6.80
N LYS A 84 5.12 8.20 5.65
CA LYS A 84 6.49 7.75 5.42
C LYS A 84 7.37 8.99 5.22
N LYS A 85 8.47 9.10 5.96
CA LYS A 85 9.57 9.97 5.56
C LYS A 85 10.37 9.30 4.46
N SER A 86 10.91 10.07 3.53
CA SER A 86 11.76 9.56 2.44
C SER A 86 11.11 8.40 1.69
N ALA A 87 9.88 8.59 1.26
CA ALA A 87 9.11 7.56 0.55
C ALA A 87 9.66 7.29 -0.86
N TYR A 88 10.17 8.32 -1.53
CA TYR A 88 10.82 8.23 -2.83
C TYR A 88 11.81 9.39 -3.01
N ILE A 89 12.71 9.27 -3.99
CA ILE A 89 13.71 10.30 -4.32
C ILE A 89 13.44 10.79 -5.74
N THR A 90 13.31 12.09 -5.90
CA THR A 90 13.11 12.72 -7.21
C THR A 90 14.37 12.64 -8.08
N ASN A 91 14.23 12.84 -9.40
CA ASN A 91 15.37 12.94 -10.33
C ASN A 91 16.38 14.03 -9.95
N SER A 92 15.96 15.04 -9.19
CA SER A 92 16.84 16.06 -8.63
C SER A 92 17.58 15.64 -7.36
N GLY A 93 17.38 14.40 -6.89
CA GLY A 93 17.99 13.88 -5.65
C GLY A 93 17.28 14.30 -4.36
N GLU A 94 16.12 14.97 -4.45
CA GLU A 94 15.35 15.35 -3.27
C GLU A 94 14.53 14.21 -2.73
N SER A 95 14.64 13.96 -1.42
CA SER A 95 13.78 13.01 -0.72
C SER A 95 12.39 13.60 -0.46
N LYS A 96 11.36 12.85 -0.82
CA LYS A 96 9.95 13.23 -0.64
C LYS A 96 9.25 12.29 0.32
N SER A 97 8.33 12.82 1.10
CA SER A 97 7.48 12.04 1.99
C SER A 97 6.25 11.49 1.27
N GLY A 98 5.70 10.41 1.81
CA GLY A 98 4.46 9.81 1.37
C GLY A 98 3.42 9.75 2.47
N GLN A 99 2.14 9.83 2.09
CA GLN A 99 1.02 9.70 3.00
C GLN A 99 -0.07 8.81 2.41
N ALA A 100 -0.78 8.11 3.30
CA ALA A 100 -1.91 7.28 2.96
C ALA A 100 -3.07 7.54 3.94
N HIS A 101 -4.27 7.61 3.42
CA HIS A 101 -5.50 7.73 4.17
C HIS A 101 -6.44 6.62 3.74
N LYS A 102 -6.99 5.89 4.70
CA LYS A 102 -7.99 4.86 4.45
C LYS A 102 -9.20 5.11 5.34
N VAL A 103 -10.36 5.12 4.74
CA VAL A 103 -11.65 5.16 5.43
C VAL A 103 -12.41 3.91 5.05
N GLU A 104 -12.94 3.21 6.01
CA GLU A 104 -13.87 2.10 5.77
C GLU A 104 -15.01 2.14 6.76
N GLY A 105 -16.15 1.67 6.33
CA GLY A 105 -17.32 1.54 7.18
C GLY A 105 -18.28 0.51 6.63
N GLY A 106 -19.16 0.04 7.48
CA GLY A 106 -20.11 -0.98 7.09
C GLY A 106 -20.98 -1.49 8.21
N TYR A 107 -21.57 -2.62 7.95
CA TYR A 107 -22.45 -3.34 8.85
C TYR A 107 -22.07 -4.81 8.91
N ASP A 108 -21.91 -5.34 10.11
CA ASP A 108 -21.59 -6.74 10.40
C ASP A 108 -22.46 -7.25 11.55
N ALA A 109 -23.67 -7.63 11.23
CA ALA A 109 -24.61 -8.28 12.16
C ALA A 109 -25.75 -8.98 11.40
N ASN A 110 -26.54 -9.77 12.10
CA ASN A 110 -27.72 -10.44 11.54
C ASN A 110 -27.42 -11.29 10.29
N ASN A 111 -26.29 -11.99 10.30
CA ASN A 111 -25.79 -12.80 9.17
C ASN A 111 -25.40 -12.00 7.93
N LEU A 112 -25.47 -10.68 7.96
CA LEU A 112 -25.13 -9.80 6.85
C LEU A 112 -23.83 -9.05 7.16
N PHE A 113 -22.89 -9.09 6.21
CA PHE A 113 -21.73 -8.20 6.16
C PHE A 113 -21.81 -7.33 4.92
N VAL A 114 -21.71 -6.02 5.12
CA VAL A 114 -21.55 -5.04 4.05
C VAL A 114 -20.42 -4.10 4.44
N GLY A 115 -19.38 -4.03 3.62
CA GLY A 115 -18.26 -3.13 3.83
C GLY A 115 -18.01 -2.25 2.61
N LEU A 116 -17.68 -0.99 2.86
CA LEU A 116 -17.26 -0.01 1.87
C LEU A 116 -15.96 0.63 2.35
N GLY A 117 -14.95 0.66 1.50
CA GLY A 117 -13.67 1.28 1.76
C GLY A 117 -13.27 2.28 0.69
N TYR A 118 -12.58 3.33 1.09
CA TYR A 118 -11.93 4.28 0.21
C TYR A 118 -10.50 4.52 0.70
N GLN A 119 -9.55 4.48 -0.22
CA GLN A 119 -8.15 4.78 0.04
C GLN A 119 -7.67 5.91 -0.85
N TYR A 120 -6.92 6.82 -0.25
CA TYR A 120 -6.17 7.86 -0.93
C TYR A 120 -4.70 7.77 -0.54
N THR A 121 -3.82 7.75 -1.52
CA THR A 121 -2.36 7.82 -1.32
C THR A 121 -1.76 8.98 -2.09
N ASN A 122 -0.71 9.57 -1.53
CA ASN A 122 0.07 10.62 -2.18
C ASN A 122 1.55 10.38 -1.90
N GLY A 123 2.29 9.96 -2.92
CA GLY A 123 3.70 9.62 -2.79
C GLY A 123 3.97 8.43 -1.87
N TRP A 124 2.95 7.63 -1.55
CA TRP A 124 3.12 6.43 -0.74
C TRP A 124 3.87 5.34 -1.47
N ASP A 125 3.55 5.17 -2.73
CA ASP A 125 4.29 4.38 -3.70
C ASP A 125 4.79 5.27 -4.82
N SER A 126 5.93 4.93 -5.42
CA SER A 126 6.34 5.46 -6.71
C SER A 126 5.44 4.89 -7.81
N TYR A 127 5.42 5.54 -8.97
CA TYR A 127 4.66 5.06 -10.13
C TYR A 127 5.01 3.61 -10.47
N ASP A 128 6.30 3.30 -10.59
CA ASP A 128 6.75 1.96 -10.97
C ASP A 128 6.46 0.91 -9.91
N SER A 129 6.65 1.25 -8.63
CA SER A 129 6.29 0.37 -7.52
C SER A 129 4.78 0.07 -7.50
N TYR A 130 3.93 1.03 -7.86
CA TYR A 130 2.49 0.83 -7.95
C TYR A 130 2.10 -0.05 -9.13
N VAL A 131 2.64 0.23 -10.32
CA VAL A 131 2.38 -0.56 -11.53
C VAL A 131 2.88 -1.99 -11.38
N ALA A 132 4.06 -2.20 -10.78
CA ALA A 132 4.58 -3.53 -10.48
C ALA A 132 3.66 -4.36 -9.57
N LYS A 133 2.92 -3.72 -8.67
CA LYS A 133 1.92 -4.39 -7.83
C LYS A 133 0.66 -4.79 -8.60
N LEU A 134 0.32 -4.06 -9.66
CA LEU A 134 -0.83 -4.37 -10.51
C LEU A 134 -0.52 -5.43 -11.56
N SER A 135 0.70 -5.46 -12.08
CA SER A 135 1.17 -6.50 -12.97
C SER A 135 1.56 -7.71 -12.14
N ASN A 136 0.81 -8.79 -12.24
CA ASN A 136 1.13 -10.07 -11.60
C ASN A 136 2.38 -10.74 -12.23
N ASP A 137 3.02 -10.06 -13.14
CA ASP A 137 4.21 -10.49 -13.87
C ASP A 137 5.44 -9.93 -13.13
N GLY A 138 6.18 -10.83 -12.46
CA GLY A 138 7.41 -10.48 -11.75
C GLY A 138 8.55 -9.97 -12.66
N ASP A 139 8.25 -9.70 -13.92
CA ASP A 139 9.19 -9.28 -14.98
C ASP A 139 8.91 -7.83 -15.46
N TYR A 140 8.33 -6.98 -14.61
CA TYR A 140 8.27 -5.56 -14.91
C TYR A 140 9.65 -4.92 -14.71
N SER A 141 10.55 -5.21 -15.65
CA SER A 141 11.88 -4.60 -15.77
C SER A 141 11.85 -3.33 -16.63
N ALA A 142 10.75 -2.60 -16.69
CA ALA A 142 10.81 -1.25 -17.19
C ALA A 142 11.81 -0.48 -16.33
N ALA A 143 12.67 0.30 -16.95
CA ALA A 143 13.63 1.15 -16.25
C ALA A 143 12.84 2.00 -15.24
N ALA A 144 12.83 1.52 -13.99
CA ALA A 144 11.95 2.01 -12.97
C ALA A 144 12.28 3.47 -12.70
N ASP A 145 11.40 4.37 -13.05
CA ASP A 145 11.48 5.76 -12.63
C ASP A 145 10.83 5.88 -11.24
N ASP A 146 11.50 5.32 -10.23
CA ASP A 146 11.12 5.44 -8.83
C ASP A 146 11.10 6.90 -8.34
N SER A 147 11.41 7.85 -9.22
CA SER A 147 11.47 9.28 -8.91
C SER A 147 10.12 9.98 -8.90
N VAL A 148 9.07 9.34 -9.44
CA VAL A 148 7.72 9.92 -9.52
C VAL A 148 6.82 9.34 -8.46
N GLY A 149 6.44 10.15 -7.47
CA GLY A 149 5.45 9.78 -6.48
C GLY A 149 4.03 9.78 -7.05
N LEU A 150 3.30 8.70 -6.83
CA LEU A 150 1.94 8.54 -7.34
C LEU A 150 0.90 9.04 -6.35
N LYS A 151 -0.11 9.76 -6.85
CA LYS A 151 -1.39 10.02 -6.17
C LYS A 151 -2.41 9.04 -6.71
N ALA A 152 -2.90 8.15 -5.85
CA ALA A 152 -3.88 7.13 -6.23
C ALA A 152 -5.13 7.22 -5.35
N HIS A 153 -6.25 6.85 -5.94
CA HIS A 153 -7.55 6.74 -5.29
C HIS A 153 -8.12 5.37 -5.60
N GLU A 154 -8.64 4.71 -4.58
CA GLU A 154 -9.19 3.36 -4.71
C GLU A 154 -10.48 3.25 -3.88
N VAL A 155 -11.45 2.52 -4.39
CA VAL A 155 -12.66 2.15 -3.67
C VAL A 155 -12.80 0.64 -3.67
N ALA A 156 -13.32 0.09 -2.57
CA ALA A 156 -13.63 -1.33 -2.50
C ALA A 156 -14.94 -1.54 -1.75
N THR A 157 -15.69 -2.55 -2.15
CA THR A 157 -16.89 -2.98 -1.46
C THR A 157 -16.90 -4.50 -1.31
N THR A 158 -17.44 -4.97 -0.21
CA THR A 158 -17.64 -6.41 0.03
C THR A 158 -19.01 -6.61 0.62
N VAL A 159 -19.72 -7.61 0.10
CA VAL A 159 -21.00 -8.08 0.65
C VAL A 159 -20.87 -9.58 0.89
N ALA A 160 -21.29 -10.02 2.06
CA ALA A 160 -21.40 -11.44 2.39
C ALA A 160 -22.68 -11.70 3.20
N TYR A 161 -23.26 -12.86 3.03
CA TYR A 161 -24.43 -13.26 3.80
C TYR A 161 -24.33 -14.73 4.22
N ARG A 162 -24.64 -15.00 5.50
CA ARG A 162 -24.59 -16.35 6.07
C ARG A 162 -25.92 -17.05 5.91
N PHE A 163 -25.93 -18.12 5.10
CA PHE A 163 -27.04 -19.05 4.95
C PHE A 163 -26.69 -20.37 5.68
N GLY A 164 -26.98 -20.42 6.96
CA GLY A 164 -26.58 -21.60 7.77
C GLY A 164 -25.08 -21.79 7.77
N ASN A 165 -24.60 -22.88 7.16
CA ASN A 165 -23.18 -23.20 7.08
C ASN A 165 -22.47 -22.61 5.86
N VAL A 166 -23.18 -21.93 4.95
CA VAL A 166 -22.62 -21.35 3.72
C VAL A 166 -22.59 -19.84 3.85
N VAL A 167 -21.44 -19.22 3.48
CA VAL A 167 -21.27 -17.77 3.47
C VAL A 167 -20.74 -17.33 2.09
N PRO A 168 -21.62 -17.14 1.10
CA PRO A 168 -21.21 -16.51 -0.15
C PRO A 168 -20.77 -15.08 0.08
N ARG A 169 -19.75 -14.66 -0.68
CA ARG A 169 -19.22 -13.29 -0.66
C ARG A 169 -18.96 -12.79 -2.06
N PHE A 170 -19.16 -11.51 -2.23
CA PHE A 170 -18.83 -10.75 -3.41
C PHE A 170 -17.97 -9.57 -2.97
N SER A 171 -16.85 -9.35 -3.65
CA SER A 171 -16.03 -8.16 -3.48
C SER A 171 -15.74 -7.51 -4.82
N TYR A 172 -15.74 -6.19 -4.84
CA TYR A 172 -15.36 -5.39 -5.99
C TYR A 172 -14.41 -4.28 -5.55
N ALA A 173 -13.34 -4.09 -6.29
CA ALA A 173 -12.41 -2.99 -6.09
C ALA A 173 -12.17 -2.26 -7.40
N HIS A 174 -12.04 -0.93 -7.31
CA HIS A 174 -11.76 -0.05 -8.43
C HIS A 174 -10.65 0.93 -8.06
N GLY A 175 -9.54 0.87 -8.80
CA GLY A 175 -8.49 1.86 -8.77
C GLY A 175 -8.72 2.91 -9.85
N PHE A 176 -8.76 4.18 -9.44
CA PHE A 176 -8.90 5.29 -10.37
C PHE A 176 -7.55 5.60 -11.02
N LYS A 177 -7.63 6.28 -12.17
CA LYS A 177 -6.45 6.79 -12.89
C LYS A 177 -5.57 7.65 -11.97
N GLY A 178 -4.37 7.17 -11.70
CA GLY A 178 -3.39 7.85 -10.86
C GLY A 178 -2.91 9.17 -11.45
N LYS A 179 -2.28 9.98 -10.60
CA LYS A 179 -1.65 11.25 -10.99
C LYS A 179 -0.22 11.29 -10.45
N GLY A 180 0.71 11.69 -11.29
CA GLY A 180 2.11 11.94 -10.94
C GLY A 180 2.70 13.00 -11.85
N ASP A 181 3.68 13.73 -11.36
CA ASP A 181 4.29 14.81 -12.13
C ASP A 181 5.11 14.20 -13.28
N GLY A 182 4.89 14.70 -14.50
CA GLY A 182 5.57 14.20 -15.71
C GLY A 182 4.94 12.95 -16.34
N LEU A 183 3.99 12.27 -15.70
CA LEU A 183 3.34 11.10 -16.28
C LEU A 183 2.43 11.46 -17.47
N THR A 184 2.60 10.73 -18.56
CA THR A 184 1.74 10.80 -19.74
C THR A 184 0.33 10.25 -19.44
N ASP A 185 -0.63 10.54 -20.31
CA ASP A 185 -1.99 10.00 -20.16
C ASP A 185 -2.03 8.46 -20.27
N SER A 186 -1.15 7.88 -21.08
CA SER A 186 -1.01 6.44 -21.22
C SER A 186 -0.50 5.77 -19.94
N GLU A 187 0.56 6.29 -19.34
CA GLU A 187 1.12 5.82 -18.07
C GLU A 187 0.10 5.91 -16.93
N ARG A 188 -0.64 7.03 -16.87
CA ARG A 188 -1.70 7.20 -15.88
C ARG A 188 -2.86 6.21 -16.07
N LYS A 189 -3.17 5.77 -17.30
CA LYS A 189 -4.18 4.77 -17.57
C LYS A 189 -3.81 3.38 -17.06
N ILE A 190 -2.52 3.03 -17.08
CA ILE A 190 -2.02 1.74 -16.58
C ILE A 190 -2.27 1.58 -15.07
N THR A 191 -2.36 2.66 -14.32
CA THR A 191 -2.66 2.61 -12.88
C THR A 191 -4.12 2.31 -12.55
N LYS A 192 -5.00 2.34 -13.55
CA LYS A 192 -6.41 2.03 -13.36
C LYS A 192 -6.63 0.51 -13.38
N TYR A 193 -7.43 0.02 -12.44
CA TYR A 193 -7.83 -1.38 -12.42
C TYR A 193 -9.25 -1.58 -11.93
N ASP A 194 -9.82 -2.71 -12.30
CA ASP A 194 -11.08 -3.22 -11.79
C ASP A 194 -10.84 -4.67 -11.34
N GLN A 195 -11.26 -5.03 -10.16
CA GLN A 195 -11.13 -6.37 -9.62
C GLN A 195 -12.46 -6.84 -9.05
N VAL A 196 -12.88 -8.03 -9.45
CA VAL A 196 -14.04 -8.72 -8.91
C VAL A 196 -13.57 -10.02 -8.26
N VAL A 197 -14.02 -10.27 -7.05
CA VAL A 197 -13.76 -11.55 -6.37
C VAL A 197 -15.09 -12.14 -5.92
N LEU A 198 -15.35 -13.38 -6.33
CA LEU A 198 -16.45 -14.20 -5.85
C LEU A 198 -15.90 -15.29 -4.95
N GLY A 199 -16.53 -15.54 -3.84
CA GLY A 199 -16.11 -16.58 -2.92
C GLY A 199 -17.25 -17.14 -2.11
N ALA A 200 -16.99 -18.26 -1.48
CA ALA A 200 -17.89 -18.86 -0.51
C ALA A 200 -17.09 -19.62 0.55
N ASP A 201 -17.53 -19.48 1.79
CA ASP A 201 -17.05 -20.31 2.88
C ASP A 201 -18.12 -21.39 3.18
N TYR A 202 -17.67 -22.57 3.57
CA TYR A 202 -18.52 -23.64 4.08
C TYR A 202 -18.00 -24.12 5.42
N ASP A 203 -18.81 -23.94 6.46
CA ASP A 203 -18.48 -24.35 7.83
C ASP A 203 -18.89 -25.82 8.04
N PHE A 204 -17.93 -26.74 8.01
CA PHE A 204 -18.14 -28.15 8.35
C PHE A 204 -18.39 -28.34 9.85
N SER A 205 -17.77 -27.51 10.66
CA SER A 205 -17.88 -27.49 12.11
C SER A 205 -17.47 -26.13 12.67
N LYS A 206 -17.61 -25.93 14.00
CA LYS A 206 -17.13 -24.72 14.69
C LYS A 206 -15.60 -24.46 14.54
N ARG A 207 -14.84 -25.46 14.06
CA ARG A 207 -13.37 -25.39 13.98
C ARG A 207 -12.83 -25.61 12.57
N THR A 208 -13.70 -25.95 11.63
CA THR A 208 -13.26 -26.31 10.27
C THR A 208 -14.14 -25.63 9.25
N THR A 209 -13.55 -24.77 8.45
CA THR A 209 -14.18 -24.07 7.33
C THR A 209 -13.40 -24.33 6.07
N ALA A 210 -14.07 -24.65 4.97
CA ALA A 210 -13.48 -24.62 3.63
C ALA A 210 -13.79 -23.26 2.98
N LEU A 211 -12.81 -22.74 2.26
CA LEU A 211 -12.92 -21.50 1.48
C LEU A 211 -12.66 -21.81 0.02
N VAL A 212 -13.48 -21.27 -0.87
CA VAL A 212 -13.24 -21.21 -2.31
C VAL A 212 -13.43 -19.77 -2.78
N SER A 213 -12.53 -19.30 -3.63
CA SER A 213 -12.66 -17.98 -4.27
C SER A 213 -12.05 -17.98 -5.66
N ALA A 214 -12.60 -17.11 -6.52
CA ALA A 214 -12.11 -16.83 -7.86
C ALA A 214 -12.22 -15.32 -8.12
N GLY A 215 -11.25 -14.75 -8.88
CA GLY A 215 -11.19 -13.32 -9.19
C GLY A 215 -10.25 -13.02 -10.33
#